data_ccc02b9774870e7efbc3a03b51a25f2c
#
_entry.id   ccc02b9774870e7efbc3a03b51a25f2c
#
_cell.length_a   1.000
_cell.length_b   1.000
_cell.length_c   1.000
_cell.angle_alpha   90.00
_cell.angle_beta   90.00
_cell.angle_gamma   90.00
#
_symmetry.space_group_name_H-M   'P 1'
#
loop_
_entity.id
_entity.type
_entity.pdbx_description
1 polymer ?
#
loop_
_entity_poly.entity_id
_entity_poly.type
_entity_poly.pdbx_seq_one_letter_code
_entity_poly.pdbx_strand_id
1 'polypeptide(L)'
;MNTATQTVSDLFDAELRAAGQLPVEVHCHGFGPVDFSDLDALDLDGLEAACVAEGVCAIPTLYLHRDCLDAFEAMVGTYAARRADGELRHIVGIALEGPLLASHGGTPAATVWLPTRGEWERLAACGRNGLVYTVMSPDAFAAGSGLEGEIDPGAPRFEDFVPLLVSSGVRPALGHFSRKDPSRSAAFVERIIDLAWQSGWTGPGLPVVTDHLFNDMPLAIRHAFRTRRARAERDETVASYRLEEWTMDRADEILGPVPAAIMRNAAAGRIAACINFDGEHVDSDIAKRAIELMGTENTMIMTDRCDSARLGRQRLHHEADNTLWYQQDGVVAAGSQPLSRQVTNAREHGFRDDEIWQLIAGTAHRVFALSGAGTPGRP
;
A
#
# COMPACT_ATOMS: atom_id res chain seq x y z
N MET A 1 12.77 22.89 -27.82
CA MET A 1 13.51 21.63 -27.55
C MET A 1 12.64 20.86 -26.59
N ASN A 2 12.05 19.76 -27.05
CA ASN A 2 11.26 18.88 -26.19
C ASN A 2 12.28 18.14 -25.31
N THR A 3 12.46 18.57 -24.06
CA THR A 3 13.13 17.75 -23.06
C THR A 3 12.18 16.60 -22.78
N ALA A 4 12.48 15.42 -23.34
CA ALA A 4 11.77 14.21 -22.96
C ALA A 4 11.82 14.14 -21.43
N THR A 5 10.67 14.03 -20.78
CA THR A 5 10.59 13.87 -19.32
C THR A 5 11.27 12.54 -19.00
N GLN A 6 12.29 12.57 -18.16
CA GLN A 6 13.02 11.37 -17.74
C GLN A 6 12.05 10.46 -16.96
N THR A 7 11.91 9.22 -17.42
CA THR A 7 11.07 8.22 -16.74
C THR A 7 11.75 7.68 -15.49
N VAL A 8 10.99 7.03 -14.58
CA VAL A 8 11.56 6.37 -13.40
C VAL A 8 12.60 5.32 -13.80
N SER A 9 12.32 4.54 -14.83
CA SER A 9 13.25 3.53 -15.36
C SER A 9 14.55 4.14 -15.90
N ASP A 10 14.50 5.37 -16.46
CA ASP A 10 15.70 6.04 -16.98
C ASP A 10 16.66 6.53 -15.89
N LEU A 11 16.24 6.46 -14.65
CA LEU A 11 17.11 6.75 -13.48
C LEU A 11 18.12 5.63 -13.21
N PHE A 12 17.98 4.47 -13.85
CA PHE A 12 18.78 3.27 -13.60
C PHE A 12 19.54 2.80 -14.84
N ASP A 13 20.62 2.06 -14.63
CA ASP A 13 21.44 1.49 -15.70
C ASP A 13 20.68 0.48 -16.54
N ALA A 14 21.15 0.32 -17.79
CA ALA A 14 20.53 -0.60 -18.75
C ALA A 14 20.55 -2.06 -18.30
N GLU A 15 21.48 -2.45 -17.46
CA GLU A 15 21.61 -3.80 -16.90
C GLU A 15 20.45 -4.16 -15.95
N LEU A 16 20.08 -3.24 -15.07
CA LEU A 16 18.94 -3.40 -14.18
C LEU A 16 17.61 -3.41 -14.95
N ARG A 17 17.51 -2.57 -16.00
CA ARG A 17 16.35 -2.53 -16.89
C ARG A 17 16.23 -3.76 -17.81
N ALA A 18 17.33 -4.43 -18.11
CA ALA A 18 17.37 -5.59 -19.02
C ALA A 18 16.59 -6.81 -18.48
N ALA A 19 16.25 -6.84 -17.18
CA ALA A 19 15.38 -7.85 -16.59
C ALA A 19 13.93 -7.80 -17.13
N GLY A 20 13.56 -6.78 -17.93
CA GLY A 20 12.23 -6.62 -18.50
C GLY A 20 11.14 -6.28 -17.46
N GLN A 21 11.54 -5.90 -16.25
CA GLN A 21 10.66 -5.46 -15.19
C GLN A 21 10.59 -3.94 -15.21
N LEU A 22 9.41 -3.37 -14.98
CA LEU A 22 9.23 -1.94 -14.71
C LEU A 22 9.01 -1.72 -13.21
N PRO A 23 9.38 -0.54 -12.68
CA PRO A 23 8.97 -0.12 -11.34
C PRO A 23 7.45 -0.19 -11.20
N VAL A 24 6.96 -0.47 -10.00
CA VAL A 24 5.53 -0.65 -9.72
C VAL A 24 5.08 0.31 -8.62
N GLU A 25 4.13 1.16 -8.94
CA GLU A 25 3.33 1.91 -7.96
C GLU A 25 2.34 0.95 -7.34
N VAL A 26 2.68 0.40 -6.17
CA VAL A 26 1.90 -0.68 -5.53
C VAL A 26 0.70 -0.20 -4.75
N HIS A 27 0.64 1.10 -4.41
CA HIS A 27 -0.45 1.74 -3.68
C HIS A 27 -0.47 3.24 -3.99
N CYS A 28 -1.50 3.69 -4.68
CA CYS A 28 -1.68 5.08 -5.08
C CYS A 28 -3.15 5.34 -5.45
N HIS A 29 -3.60 6.60 -5.34
CA HIS A 29 -5.00 7.00 -5.46
C HIS A 29 -5.27 7.96 -6.62
N GLY A 30 -4.25 8.49 -7.24
CA GLY A 30 -4.32 9.36 -8.41
C GLY A 30 -2.96 9.46 -9.07
N PHE A 31 -2.95 9.51 -10.40
CA PHE A 31 -1.75 9.40 -11.19
C PHE A 31 -1.81 10.33 -12.40
N GLY A 32 -0.97 11.36 -12.37
CA GLY A 32 -1.05 12.42 -13.38
C GLY A 32 -2.45 13.06 -13.39
N PRO A 33 -3.13 13.11 -14.53
CA PRO A 33 -4.46 13.71 -14.65
C PRO A 33 -5.60 12.78 -14.18
N VAL A 34 -5.31 11.51 -13.87
CA VAL A 34 -6.32 10.49 -13.58
C VAL A 34 -6.48 10.34 -12.08
N ASP A 35 -7.69 10.62 -11.60
CA ASP A 35 -8.14 10.32 -10.23
C ASP A 35 -8.82 8.96 -10.24
N PHE A 36 -8.32 8.02 -9.47
CA PHE A 36 -8.94 6.68 -9.31
C PHE A 36 -9.26 6.37 -7.84
N SER A 37 -9.23 7.39 -7.01
CA SER A 37 -9.76 7.27 -5.66
C SER A 37 -11.28 7.11 -5.63
N ASP A 38 -11.96 7.59 -6.67
CA ASP A 38 -13.40 7.41 -6.89
C ASP A 38 -13.62 6.62 -8.19
N LEU A 39 -14.43 5.55 -8.10
CA LEU A 39 -14.73 4.66 -9.24
C LEU A 39 -15.30 5.41 -10.45
N ASP A 40 -16.13 6.43 -10.20
CA ASP A 40 -16.75 7.24 -11.26
C ASP A 40 -15.74 8.10 -12.04
N ALA A 41 -14.58 8.38 -11.45
CA ALA A 41 -13.52 9.18 -12.04
C ALA A 41 -12.42 8.32 -12.71
N LEU A 42 -12.46 7.02 -12.55
CA LEU A 42 -11.43 6.12 -13.07
C LEU A 42 -11.47 6.05 -14.60
N ASP A 43 -10.43 6.57 -15.23
CA ASP A 43 -10.15 6.46 -16.66
C ASP A 43 -8.98 5.48 -16.87
N LEU A 44 -9.27 4.23 -17.27
CA LEU A 44 -8.26 3.21 -17.50
C LEU A 44 -7.32 3.55 -18.66
N ASP A 45 -7.80 4.25 -19.69
CA ASP A 45 -6.94 4.66 -20.82
C ASP A 45 -6.00 5.78 -20.42
N GLY A 46 -6.52 6.77 -19.70
CA GLY A 46 -5.72 7.86 -19.15
C GLY A 46 -4.66 7.33 -18.16
N LEU A 47 -5.02 6.38 -17.31
CA LEU A 47 -4.09 5.76 -16.37
C LEU A 47 -2.99 4.96 -17.10
N GLU A 48 -3.35 4.14 -18.09
CA GLU A 48 -2.36 3.40 -18.90
C GLU A 48 -1.38 4.37 -19.58
N ALA A 49 -1.90 5.46 -20.16
CA ALA A 49 -1.07 6.48 -20.79
C ALA A 49 -0.13 7.19 -19.78
N ALA A 50 -0.61 7.47 -18.57
CA ALA A 50 0.19 8.09 -17.52
C ALA A 50 1.29 7.13 -17.03
N CYS A 51 1.00 5.84 -16.84
CA CYS A 51 1.99 4.81 -16.52
C CYS A 51 3.10 4.72 -17.58
N VAL A 52 2.72 4.70 -18.86
CA VAL A 52 3.68 4.72 -19.99
C VAL A 52 4.56 5.96 -19.93
N ALA A 53 3.97 7.14 -19.69
CA ALA A 53 4.70 8.39 -19.64
C ALA A 53 5.73 8.46 -18.49
N GLU A 54 5.42 7.86 -17.33
CA GLU A 54 6.33 7.79 -16.20
C GLU A 54 7.27 6.57 -16.24
N GLY A 55 7.02 5.60 -17.13
CA GLY A 55 7.82 4.37 -17.27
C GLY A 55 7.67 3.45 -16.07
N VAL A 56 6.45 3.30 -15.56
CA VAL A 56 6.09 2.46 -14.42
C VAL A 56 4.89 1.57 -14.73
N CYS A 57 4.69 0.54 -13.93
CA CYS A 57 3.40 -0.13 -13.79
C CYS A 57 2.66 0.41 -12.56
N ALA A 58 1.34 0.23 -12.49
CA ALA A 58 0.55 0.64 -11.33
C ALA A 58 -0.46 -0.43 -10.89
N ILE A 59 -0.69 -0.48 -9.58
CA ILE A 59 -1.84 -1.11 -8.94
C ILE A 59 -2.68 0.03 -8.35
N PRO A 60 -3.63 0.60 -9.13
CA PRO A 60 -4.51 1.66 -8.61
C PRO A 60 -5.29 1.14 -7.41
N THR A 61 -5.28 1.93 -6.34
CA THR A 61 -5.95 1.62 -5.07
C THR A 61 -7.17 2.53 -4.93
N LEU A 62 -8.36 1.92 -4.93
CA LEU A 62 -9.63 2.63 -4.91
C LEU A 62 -10.27 2.59 -3.53
N TYR A 63 -11.09 3.58 -3.25
CA TYR A 63 -12.03 3.58 -2.14
C TYR A 63 -13.40 3.14 -2.65
N LEU A 64 -13.99 2.12 -2.01
CA LEU A 64 -15.25 1.55 -2.47
C LEU A 64 -16.41 1.96 -1.57
N HIS A 65 -17.31 2.79 -2.07
CA HIS A 65 -18.61 2.98 -1.45
C HIS A 65 -19.47 1.72 -1.56
N ARG A 66 -20.22 1.37 -0.51
CA ARG A 66 -21.00 0.12 -0.47
C ARG A 66 -22.02 0.01 -1.60
N ASP A 67 -22.64 1.12 -1.96
CA ASP A 67 -23.62 1.22 -3.06
C ASP A 67 -22.99 1.14 -4.46
N CYS A 68 -21.67 1.21 -4.57
CA CYS A 68 -20.92 1.10 -5.82
C CYS A 68 -20.40 -0.32 -6.13
N LEU A 69 -20.73 -1.32 -5.32
CA LEU A 69 -20.18 -2.68 -5.49
C LEU A 69 -20.51 -3.30 -6.87
N ASP A 70 -21.72 -3.08 -7.42
CA ASP A 70 -22.09 -3.56 -8.76
C ASP A 70 -21.23 -2.88 -9.85
N ALA A 71 -21.02 -1.58 -9.74
CA ALA A 71 -20.20 -0.82 -10.67
C ALA A 71 -18.72 -1.23 -10.58
N PHE A 72 -18.24 -1.52 -9.38
CA PHE A 72 -16.87 -2.02 -9.16
C PHE A 72 -16.68 -3.39 -9.84
N GLU A 73 -17.58 -4.34 -9.67
CA GLU A 73 -17.51 -5.65 -10.34
C GLU A 73 -17.49 -5.50 -11.87
N ALA A 74 -18.34 -4.63 -12.41
CA ALA A 74 -18.39 -4.35 -13.85
C ALA A 74 -17.08 -3.73 -14.35
N MET A 75 -16.48 -2.80 -13.60
CA MET A 75 -15.21 -2.17 -13.93
C MET A 75 -14.07 -3.19 -13.90
N VAL A 76 -13.97 -4.03 -12.87
CA VAL A 76 -12.93 -5.07 -12.78
C VAL A 76 -13.10 -6.11 -13.90
N GLY A 77 -14.34 -6.44 -14.28
CA GLY A 77 -14.63 -7.29 -15.45
C GLY A 77 -14.14 -6.65 -16.76
N THR A 78 -14.37 -5.36 -16.95
CA THR A 78 -13.89 -4.60 -18.12
C THR A 78 -12.36 -4.57 -18.15
N TYR A 79 -11.71 -4.29 -17.02
CA TYR A 79 -10.26 -4.34 -16.90
C TYR A 79 -9.71 -5.71 -17.29
N ALA A 80 -10.28 -6.80 -16.80
CA ALA A 80 -9.82 -8.15 -17.10
C ALA A 80 -9.93 -8.47 -18.59
N ALA A 81 -11.05 -8.12 -19.23
CA ALA A 81 -11.25 -8.35 -20.68
C ALA A 81 -10.23 -7.57 -21.50
N ARG A 82 -10.05 -6.29 -21.25
CA ARG A 82 -9.09 -5.45 -21.97
C ARG A 82 -7.63 -5.91 -21.80
N ARG A 83 -7.31 -6.36 -20.56
CA ARG A 83 -5.97 -6.90 -20.29
C ARG A 83 -5.73 -8.23 -21.05
N ALA A 84 -6.74 -9.09 -21.15
CA ALA A 84 -6.66 -10.32 -21.94
C ALA A 84 -6.46 -10.05 -23.44
N ASP A 85 -7.01 -8.94 -23.95
CA ASP A 85 -6.82 -8.47 -25.32
C ASP A 85 -5.43 -7.80 -25.56
N GLY A 86 -4.60 -7.74 -24.52
CA GLY A 86 -3.24 -7.16 -24.59
C GLY A 86 -3.18 -5.64 -24.49
N GLU A 87 -4.29 -5.01 -24.07
CA GLU A 87 -4.37 -3.62 -23.65
C GLU A 87 -3.88 -3.47 -22.20
N LEU A 88 -3.97 -2.31 -21.61
CA LEU A 88 -3.74 -2.04 -20.18
C LEU A 88 -2.52 -2.80 -19.60
N ARG A 89 -1.39 -2.77 -20.30
CA ARG A 89 -0.19 -3.58 -19.94
C ARG A 89 0.52 -3.06 -18.71
N HIS A 90 0.36 -1.77 -18.40
CA HIS A 90 1.00 -1.11 -17.27
C HIS A 90 0.11 -1.08 -16.03
N ILE A 91 -1.20 -1.30 -16.17
CA ILE A 91 -2.09 -1.54 -15.03
C ILE A 91 -2.02 -3.03 -14.70
N VAL A 92 -1.33 -3.38 -13.59
CA VAL A 92 -0.95 -4.76 -13.29
C VAL A 92 -1.81 -5.43 -12.23
N GLY A 93 -2.85 -4.76 -11.79
CA GLY A 93 -3.87 -5.20 -10.83
C GLY A 93 -4.72 -4.03 -10.41
N ILE A 94 -5.76 -4.31 -9.66
CA ILE A 94 -6.64 -3.34 -9.00
C ILE A 94 -6.59 -3.65 -7.52
N ALA A 95 -6.65 -2.64 -6.66
CA ALA A 95 -6.67 -2.81 -5.22
C ALA A 95 -7.76 -1.97 -4.57
N LEU A 96 -8.12 -2.33 -3.35
CA LEU A 96 -9.02 -1.55 -2.50
C LEU A 96 -8.33 -1.16 -1.21
N GLU A 97 -8.51 0.08 -0.78
CA GLU A 97 -8.23 0.50 0.59
C GLU A 97 -9.54 0.48 1.39
N GLY A 98 -9.66 -0.50 2.26
CA GLY A 98 -10.89 -0.90 2.92
C GLY A 98 -11.63 -2.02 2.17
N PRO A 99 -12.90 -2.26 2.50
CA PRO A 99 -13.75 -1.44 3.37
C PRO A 99 -13.63 -1.72 4.89
N LEU A 100 -12.99 -2.82 5.31
CA LEU A 100 -12.95 -3.27 6.70
C LEU A 100 -11.80 -2.60 7.46
N LEU A 101 -11.97 -1.35 7.89
CA LEU A 101 -10.93 -0.59 8.60
C LEU A 101 -11.35 -0.27 10.04
N ALA A 102 -10.43 -0.52 11.01
CA ALA A 102 -10.63 -0.17 12.41
C ALA A 102 -10.43 1.33 12.67
N SER A 103 -9.55 1.95 11.89
CA SER A 103 -9.37 3.39 11.77
C SER A 103 -9.55 3.79 10.32
N HIS A 104 -10.33 4.81 10.02
CA HIS A 104 -10.41 5.28 8.64
C HIS A 104 -9.14 6.06 8.24
N GLY A 105 -8.39 6.64 9.20
CA GLY A 105 -7.19 7.41 8.87
C GLY A 105 -7.46 8.48 7.81
N GLY A 106 -6.68 8.43 6.73
CA GLY A 106 -6.86 9.26 5.54
C GLY A 106 -7.98 8.81 4.61
N THR A 107 -8.49 7.58 4.77
CA THR A 107 -9.56 7.00 3.95
C THR A 107 -10.88 7.75 4.16
N PRO A 108 -11.68 8.02 3.11
CA PRO A 108 -12.99 8.61 3.26
C PRO A 108 -13.90 7.75 4.14
N ALA A 109 -14.43 8.31 5.24
CA ALA A 109 -15.22 7.54 6.21
C ALA A 109 -16.42 6.81 5.60
N ALA A 110 -17.03 7.33 4.53
CA ALA A 110 -18.14 6.71 3.82
C ALA A 110 -17.76 5.43 3.05
N THR A 111 -16.47 5.13 2.90
CA THR A 111 -15.96 3.92 2.24
C THR A 111 -15.49 2.87 3.24
N VAL A 112 -15.66 3.14 4.54
CA VAL A 112 -15.39 2.20 5.64
C VAL A 112 -16.71 1.61 6.10
N TRP A 113 -16.89 0.31 5.94
CA TRP A 113 -18.13 -0.40 6.25
C TRP A 113 -17.85 -1.90 6.50
N LEU A 114 -18.77 -2.55 7.20
CA LEU A 114 -18.69 -3.97 7.52
C LEU A 114 -19.35 -4.81 6.42
N PRO A 115 -18.58 -5.56 5.58
CA PRO A 115 -19.16 -6.39 4.55
C PRO A 115 -19.90 -7.59 5.12
N THR A 116 -21.07 -7.89 4.54
CA THR A 116 -21.80 -9.16 4.73
C THR A 116 -21.03 -10.33 4.09
N ARG A 117 -21.43 -11.56 4.39
CA ARG A 117 -20.85 -12.75 3.74
C ARG A 117 -20.99 -12.67 2.20
N GLY A 118 -22.16 -12.30 1.68
CA GLY A 118 -22.37 -12.17 0.24
C GLY A 118 -21.51 -11.10 -0.42
N GLU A 119 -21.26 -9.98 0.27
CA GLU A 119 -20.36 -8.94 -0.23
C GLU A 119 -18.89 -9.40 -0.24
N TRP A 120 -18.45 -10.17 0.77
CA TRP A 120 -17.13 -10.80 0.75
C TRP A 120 -16.98 -11.83 -0.39
N GLU A 121 -18.01 -12.62 -0.66
CA GLU A 121 -18.04 -13.57 -1.79
C GLU A 121 -17.90 -12.84 -3.13
N ARG A 122 -18.54 -11.68 -3.28
CA ARG A 122 -18.45 -10.83 -4.47
C ARG A 122 -17.04 -10.22 -4.61
N LEU A 123 -16.49 -9.63 -3.56
CA LEU A 123 -15.13 -9.09 -3.57
C LEU A 123 -14.10 -10.18 -3.89
N ALA A 124 -14.22 -11.36 -3.29
CA ALA A 124 -13.36 -12.48 -3.60
C ALA A 124 -13.45 -12.90 -5.07
N ALA A 125 -14.67 -12.93 -5.65
CA ALA A 125 -14.86 -13.26 -7.06
C ALA A 125 -14.10 -12.31 -8.00
N CYS A 126 -13.95 -11.04 -7.63
CA CYS A 126 -13.14 -10.05 -8.36
C CYS A 126 -11.65 -10.42 -8.45
N GLY A 127 -11.15 -11.30 -7.58
CA GLY A 127 -9.75 -11.74 -7.62
C GLY A 127 -9.36 -12.39 -8.95
N ARG A 128 -10.26 -13.16 -9.55
CA ARG A 128 -10.03 -13.78 -10.87
C ARG A 128 -9.98 -12.77 -12.01
N ASN A 129 -10.51 -11.58 -11.77
CA ASN A 129 -10.58 -10.48 -12.74
C ASN A 129 -9.56 -9.37 -12.45
N GLY A 130 -8.66 -9.58 -11.48
CA GLY A 130 -7.53 -8.68 -11.24
C GLY A 130 -7.59 -7.82 -9.99
N LEU A 131 -8.55 -8.03 -9.08
CA LEU A 131 -8.42 -7.52 -7.71
C LEU A 131 -7.29 -8.28 -7.01
N VAL A 132 -6.18 -7.61 -6.70
CA VAL A 132 -4.97 -8.27 -6.21
C VAL A 132 -4.80 -8.21 -4.70
N TYR A 133 -5.35 -7.16 -4.06
CA TYR A 133 -5.42 -7.06 -2.59
C TYR A 133 -6.57 -6.15 -2.15
N THR A 134 -6.96 -6.29 -0.88
CA THR A 134 -7.82 -5.35 -0.17
C THR A 134 -7.18 -5.03 1.18
N VAL A 135 -7.06 -3.73 1.49
CA VAL A 135 -6.59 -3.28 2.81
C VAL A 135 -7.65 -3.62 3.84
N MET A 136 -7.21 -4.20 4.95
CA MET A 136 -8.08 -4.52 6.07
C MET A 136 -7.34 -4.37 7.40
N SER A 137 -8.08 -3.99 8.42
CA SER A 137 -7.54 -3.88 9.76
C SER A 137 -7.65 -5.21 10.51
N PRO A 138 -6.54 -5.78 10.99
CA PRO A 138 -6.56 -7.00 11.79
C PRO A 138 -7.44 -6.89 13.04
N ASP A 139 -7.58 -5.69 13.58
CA ASP A 139 -8.35 -5.40 14.78
C ASP A 139 -9.71 -4.73 14.52
N ALA A 140 -10.24 -4.84 13.28
CA ALA A 140 -11.53 -4.25 12.91
C ALA A 140 -12.69 -4.72 13.81
N PHE A 141 -12.61 -5.93 14.36
CA PHE A 141 -13.61 -6.50 15.28
C PHE A 141 -13.27 -6.31 16.76
N ALA A 142 -12.24 -5.54 17.09
CA ALA A 142 -11.86 -5.29 18.47
C ALA A 142 -12.62 -4.11 19.06
N ALA A 143 -12.68 -4.06 20.40
CA ALA A 143 -13.18 -2.89 21.10
C ALA A 143 -12.35 -1.64 20.77
N GLY A 144 -13.00 -0.54 20.44
CA GLY A 144 -12.37 0.70 20.02
C GLY A 144 -12.07 0.80 18.53
N SER A 145 -12.46 -0.19 17.73
CA SER A 145 -12.58 -0.06 16.28
C SER A 145 -13.66 0.96 15.93
N GLY A 146 -13.46 1.70 14.84
CA GLY A 146 -14.47 2.57 14.27
C GLY A 146 -15.76 1.85 13.86
N LEU A 147 -15.66 0.54 13.61
CA LEU A 147 -16.78 -0.33 13.25
C LEU A 147 -17.47 -1.01 14.44
N GLU A 148 -17.01 -0.77 15.69
CA GLU A 148 -17.51 -1.48 16.88
C GLU A 148 -19.04 -1.45 16.98
N GLY A 149 -19.67 -0.30 16.68
CA GLY A 149 -21.13 -0.14 16.73
C GLY A 149 -21.92 -0.83 15.61
N GLU A 150 -21.24 -1.30 14.57
CA GLU A 150 -21.86 -1.99 13.42
C GLU A 150 -21.73 -3.51 13.50
N ILE A 151 -20.94 -4.02 14.45
CA ILE A 151 -20.64 -5.44 14.57
C ILE A 151 -21.84 -6.17 15.20
N ASP A 152 -22.51 -6.97 14.42
CA ASP A 152 -23.54 -7.89 14.91
C ASP A 152 -22.98 -9.31 15.16
N PRO A 153 -23.69 -10.18 15.95
CA PRO A 153 -23.23 -11.53 16.21
C PRO A 153 -23.15 -12.43 14.98
N GLY A 154 -23.82 -12.09 13.90
CA GLY A 154 -23.85 -12.83 12.63
C GLY A 154 -22.85 -12.32 11.59
N ALA A 155 -22.14 -11.23 11.89
CA ALA A 155 -21.14 -10.67 10.98
C ALA A 155 -20.01 -11.67 10.71
N PRO A 156 -19.59 -11.88 9.45
CA PRO A 156 -18.48 -12.77 9.12
C PRO A 156 -17.19 -12.32 9.81
N ARG A 157 -16.40 -13.30 10.23
CA ARG A 157 -15.11 -13.08 10.90
C ARG A 157 -13.95 -13.43 9.95
N PHE A 158 -12.72 -13.15 10.36
CA PHE A 158 -11.52 -13.40 9.54
C PHE A 158 -11.46 -14.86 9.06
N GLU A 159 -11.90 -15.81 9.87
CA GLU A 159 -11.96 -17.23 9.54
C GLU A 159 -12.94 -17.56 8.42
N ASP A 160 -13.95 -16.71 8.22
CA ASP A 160 -14.94 -16.88 7.17
C ASP A 160 -14.49 -16.33 5.82
N PHE A 161 -13.82 -15.17 5.80
CA PHE A 161 -13.56 -14.47 4.54
C PHE A 161 -12.07 -14.41 4.14
N VAL A 162 -11.10 -14.48 5.06
CA VAL A 162 -9.67 -14.51 4.67
C VAL A 162 -9.37 -15.73 3.78
N PRO A 163 -9.80 -16.96 4.13
CA PRO A 163 -9.62 -18.11 3.24
C PRO A 163 -10.29 -17.93 1.88
N LEU A 164 -11.46 -17.30 1.85
CA LEU A 164 -12.21 -17.04 0.63
C LEU A 164 -11.45 -16.06 -0.30
N LEU A 165 -10.96 -14.96 0.24
CA LEU A 165 -10.15 -13.97 -0.50
C LEU A 165 -8.88 -14.63 -1.04
N VAL A 166 -8.12 -15.28 -0.18
CA VAL A 166 -6.84 -15.92 -0.51
C VAL A 166 -7.01 -17.00 -1.59
N SER A 167 -8.01 -17.87 -1.47
CA SER A 167 -8.29 -18.89 -2.49
C SER A 167 -8.71 -18.32 -3.84
N SER A 168 -9.19 -17.08 -3.85
CA SER A 168 -9.57 -16.35 -5.06
C SER A 168 -8.44 -15.46 -5.63
N GLY A 169 -7.26 -15.45 -4.99
CA GLY A 169 -6.11 -14.65 -5.41
C GLY A 169 -6.06 -13.23 -4.85
N VAL A 170 -7.00 -12.86 -3.96
CA VAL A 170 -7.02 -11.55 -3.28
C VAL A 170 -6.25 -11.63 -1.98
N ARG A 171 -5.26 -10.77 -1.80
CA ARG A 171 -4.44 -10.73 -0.58
C ARG A 171 -5.06 -9.83 0.48
N PRO A 172 -5.11 -10.21 1.74
CA PRO A 172 -5.20 -9.24 2.82
C PRO A 172 -3.99 -8.30 2.79
N ALA A 173 -4.23 -6.99 2.78
CA ALA A 173 -3.22 -5.98 3.03
C ALA A 173 -3.46 -5.38 4.42
N LEU A 174 -2.49 -5.53 5.33
CA LEU A 174 -2.69 -5.22 6.75
C LEU A 174 -2.39 -3.74 7.04
N GLY A 175 -3.39 -2.98 7.51
CA GLY A 175 -3.25 -1.56 7.79
C GLY A 175 -4.39 -0.98 8.64
N HIS A 176 -4.38 0.33 8.87
CA HIS A 176 -5.46 1.11 9.51
C HIS A 176 -5.89 0.59 10.89
N PHE A 177 -4.91 0.43 11.79
CA PHE A 177 -5.13 -0.17 13.08
C PHE A 177 -5.82 0.77 14.08
N SER A 178 -6.68 0.21 14.93
CA SER A 178 -7.09 0.85 16.17
C SER A 178 -5.89 1.08 17.09
N ARG A 179 -5.90 2.19 17.83
CA ARG A 179 -4.82 2.51 18.78
C ARG A 179 -5.14 2.08 20.20
N LYS A 180 -6.21 1.31 20.42
CA LYS A 180 -6.75 1.01 21.74
C LYS A 180 -6.01 -0.08 22.49
N ASP A 181 -5.67 -1.15 21.82
CA ASP A 181 -4.97 -2.32 22.39
C ASP A 181 -3.92 -2.86 21.40
N PRO A 182 -2.72 -2.24 21.36
CA PRO A 182 -1.68 -2.61 20.40
C PRO A 182 -1.23 -4.07 20.51
N SER A 183 -1.21 -4.65 21.71
CA SER A 183 -0.81 -6.04 21.91
C SER A 183 -1.82 -7.01 21.31
N ARG A 184 -3.11 -6.72 21.46
CA ARG A 184 -4.17 -7.50 20.84
C ARG A 184 -4.17 -7.35 19.33
N SER A 185 -3.96 -6.13 18.83
CA SER A 185 -3.84 -5.87 17.38
C SER A 185 -2.69 -6.66 16.76
N ALA A 186 -1.53 -6.74 17.44
CA ALA A 186 -0.40 -7.56 17.01
C ALA A 186 -0.74 -9.05 16.97
N ALA A 187 -1.47 -9.57 17.96
CA ALA A 187 -1.93 -10.96 17.95
C ALA A 187 -2.89 -11.25 16.76
N PHE A 188 -3.71 -10.29 16.37
CA PHE A 188 -4.54 -10.42 15.18
C PHE A 188 -3.75 -10.36 13.88
N VAL A 189 -2.66 -9.60 13.80
CA VAL A 189 -1.71 -9.62 12.67
C VAL A 189 -1.22 -11.06 12.45
N GLU A 190 -0.68 -11.70 13.51
CA GLU A 190 -0.20 -13.09 13.42
C GLU A 190 -1.31 -14.04 12.97
N ARG A 191 -2.51 -13.90 13.54
CA ARG A 191 -3.65 -14.76 13.19
C ARG A 191 -4.06 -14.64 11.72
N ILE A 192 -4.14 -13.44 11.16
CA ILE A 192 -4.52 -13.27 9.73
C ILE A 192 -3.45 -13.85 8.82
N ILE A 193 -2.17 -13.64 9.15
CA ILE A 193 -1.06 -14.22 8.39
C ILE A 193 -1.15 -15.76 8.43
N ASP A 194 -1.37 -16.34 9.60
CA ASP A 194 -1.53 -17.80 9.76
C ASP A 194 -2.73 -18.33 8.96
N LEU A 195 -3.89 -17.66 9.04
CA LEU A 195 -5.08 -18.02 8.27
C LEU A 195 -4.80 -17.99 6.77
N ALA A 196 -4.15 -16.94 6.26
CA ALA A 196 -3.84 -16.82 4.86
C ALA A 196 -2.91 -17.96 4.37
N TRP A 197 -1.88 -18.29 5.14
CA TRP A 197 -0.98 -19.41 4.82
C TRP A 197 -1.67 -20.78 4.92
N GLN A 198 -2.52 -20.98 5.91
CA GLN A 198 -3.29 -22.24 6.10
C GLN A 198 -4.40 -22.41 5.06
N SER A 199 -4.82 -21.34 4.39
CA SER A 199 -5.86 -21.37 3.35
C SER A 199 -5.40 -22.02 2.04
N GLY A 200 -4.20 -22.60 2.00
CA GLY A 200 -3.68 -23.31 0.85
C GLY A 200 -3.35 -22.39 -0.31
N TRP A 201 -2.72 -21.24 -0.05
CA TRP A 201 -2.22 -20.36 -1.09
C TRP A 201 -1.39 -21.16 -2.12
N THR A 202 -1.89 -21.26 -3.33
CA THR A 202 -1.23 -21.91 -4.46
C THR A 202 -0.78 -20.92 -5.52
N GLY A 203 -1.14 -19.65 -5.33
CA GLY A 203 -0.71 -18.56 -6.20
C GLY A 203 0.80 -18.30 -6.10
N PRO A 204 1.39 -17.72 -7.13
CA PRO A 204 2.77 -17.26 -7.04
C PRO A 204 2.87 -16.07 -6.05
N GLY A 205 4.06 -15.90 -5.48
CA GLY A 205 4.35 -14.83 -4.52
C GLY A 205 3.82 -15.08 -3.11
N LEU A 206 3.51 -14.03 -2.38
CA LEU A 206 3.09 -14.08 -0.98
C LEU A 206 1.57 -13.89 -0.84
N PRO A 207 0.92 -14.59 0.12
CA PRO A 207 -0.52 -14.48 0.33
C PRO A 207 -0.95 -13.23 1.11
N VAL A 208 -0.02 -12.50 1.73
CA VAL A 208 -0.29 -11.32 2.56
C VAL A 208 0.70 -10.22 2.21
N VAL A 209 0.21 -9.00 2.15
CA VAL A 209 1.01 -7.78 2.09
C VAL A 209 0.60 -6.84 3.22
N THR A 210 1.29 -5.72 3.36
CA THR A 210 0.79 -4.65 4.22
C THR A 210 0.36 -3.45 3.40
N ASP A 211 -0.40 -2.60 4.03
CA ASP A 211 -0.53 -1.21 3.69
C ASP A 211 0.71 -0.43 4.17
N HIS A 212 0.67 0.90 4.21
CA HIS A 212 1.73 1.84 4.57
C HIS A 212 2.25 1.63 6.00
N LEU A 213 3.35 0.88 6.15
CA LEU A 213 3.99 0.66 7.45
C LEU A 213 4.33 1.99 8.13
N PHE A 214 4.06 2.10 9.42
CA PHE A 214 4.16 3.27 10.31
C PHE A 214 3.05 4.31 10.16
N ASN A 215 2.24 4.29 9.11
CA ASN A 215 1.07 5.16 9.02
C ASN A 215 -0.17 4.47 9.61
N ASP A 216 -1.05 5.26 10.19
CA ASP A 216 -2.30 4.86 10.85
C ASP A 216 -2.23 3.55 11.68
N MET A 217 -1.20 3.47 12.54
CA MET A 217 -1.02 2.37 13.48
C MET A 217 -0.47 2.87 14.83
N PRO A 218 -0.63 2.08 15.91
CA PRO A 218 -0.02 2.42 17.20
C PRO A 218 1.50 2.30 17.14
N LEU A 219 2.20 3.37 17.51
CA LEU A 219 3.66 3.46 17.52
C LEU A 219 4.17 3.98 18.86
N ALA A 220 5.29 3.42 19.32
CA ALA A 220 6.01 3.91 20.49
C ALA A 220 6.97 5.08 20.18
N ILE A 221 7.20 5.38 18.90
CA ILE A 221 8.07 6.46 18.44
C ILE A 221 7.31 7.49 17.61
N ARG A 222 7.88 8.67 17.47
CA ARG A 222 7.47 9.65 16.48
C ARG A 222 8.15 9.34 15.15
N HIS A 223 7.37 8.91 14.17
CA HIS A 223 7.87 8.44 12.88
C HIS A 223 7.90 9.51 11.77
N ALA A 224 7.29 10.69 12.01
CA ALA A 224 7.19 11.75 11.00
C ALA A 224 7.32 13.16 11.60
N PHE A 225 7.92 14.08 10.85
CA PHE A 225 8.23 15.44 11.27
C PHE A 225 7.69 16.46 10.25
N ARG A 226 6.35 16.61 10.19
CA ARG A 226 5.63 17.28 9.11
C ARG A 226 5.56 18.82 9.22
N THR A 227 5.74 19.38 10.41
CA THR A 227 5.71 20.84 10.62
C THR A 227 7.11 21.40 10.77
N ARG A 228 7.28 22.72 10.54
CA ARG A 228 8.58 23.41 10.75
C ARG A 228 9.12 23.19 12.15
N ARG A 229 8.26 23.25 13.17
CA ARG A 229 8.66 22.97 14.56
C ARG A 229 9.12 21.53 14.71
N ALA A 230 8.37 20.58 14.19
CA ALA A 230 8.70 19.17 14.24
C ALA A 230 10.05 18.90 13.57
N ARG A 231 10.32 19.51 12.41
CA ARG A 231 11.61 19.37 11.71
C ARG A 231 12.77 19.98 12.48
N ALA A 232 12.56 21.06 13.22
CA ALA A 232 13.59 21.61 14.09
C ALA A 232 13.98 20.68 15.25
N GLU A 233 13.08 19.81 15.68
CA GLU A 233 13.28 18.82 16.76
C GLU A 233 13.75 17.47 16.22
N ARG A 234 13.72 17.26 14.89
CA ARG A 234 13.91 15.96 14.23
C ARG A 234 15.24 15.31 14.57
N ASP A 235 16.35 16.02 14.39
CA ASP A 235 17.69 15.43 14.53
C ASP A 235 17.97 14.96 15.96
N GLU A 236 17.57 15.73 16.97
CA GLU A 236 17.65 15.34 18.37
C GLU A 236 16.76 14.14 18.68
N THR A 237 15.53 14.16 18.17
CA THR A 237 14.57 13.08 18.39
C THR A 237 15.04 11.78 17.75
N VAL A 238 15.44 11.80 16.47
CA VAL A 238 15.89 10.60 15.75
C VAL A 238 17.22 10.08 16.35
N ALA A 239 18.14 10.96 16.73
CA ALA A 239 19.37 10.55 17.42
C ALA A 239 19.08 9.84 18.75
N SER A 240 18.02 10.26 19.48
CA SER A 240 17.62 9.60 20.72
C SER A 240 17.15 8.16 20.55
N TYR A 241 16.68 7.80 19.35
CA TYR A 241 16.22 6.46 19.03
C TYR A 241 17.36 5.47 18.83
N ARG A 242 18.59 5.94 18.61
CA ARG A 242 19.77 5.09 18.36
C ARG A 242 19.48 4.00 17.33
N LEU A 243 19.13 4.44 16.11
CA LEU A 243 18.67 3.54 15.03
C LEU A 243 19.63 2.36 14.78
N GLU A 244 20.93 2.58 14.97
CA GLU A 244 21.99 1.56 14.83
C GLU A 244 21.87 0.41 15.85
N GLU A 245 21.24 0.67 16.99
CA GLU A 245 20.98 -0.34 18.03
C GLU A 245 19.69 -1.11 17.84
N TRP A 246 18.87 -0.74 16.86
CA TRP A 246 17.63 -1.44 16.60
C TRP A 246 17.91 -2.86 16.11
N THR A 247 17.24 -3.83 16.74
CA THR A 247 17.26 -5.23 16.35
C THR A 247 15.85 -5.78 16.31
N MET A 248 15.65 -6.85 15.56
CA MET A 248 14.31 -7.46 15.46
C MET A 248 13.81 -8.00 16.81
N ASP A 249 14.70 -8.49 17.66
CA ASP A 249 14.36 -9.00 19.01
C ASP A 249 13.85 -7.89 19.95
N ARG A 250 14.25 -6.64 19.71
CA ARG A 250 13.84 -5.47 20.50
C ARG A 250 12.74 -4.64 19.84
N ALA A 251 12.24 -5.07 18.70
CA ALA A 251 11.30 -4.27 17.92
C ALA A 251 10.00 -3.93 18.70
N ASP A 252 9.48 -4.83 19.55
CA ASP A 252 8.31 -4.55 20.39
C ASP A 252 8.56 -3.43 21.40
N GLU A 253 9.74 -3.42 22.02
CA GLU A 253 10.14 -2.38 23.00
C GLU A 253 10.30 -1.03 22.30
N ILE A 254 10.91 -1.03 21.11
CA ILE A 254 11.32 0.19 20.40
C ILE A 254 10.16 0.81 19.62
N LEU A 255 9.43 0.00 18.87
CA LEU A 255 8.43 0.46 17.90
C LEU A 255 6.99 0.26 18.39
N GLY A 256 6.80 -0.67 19.29
CA GLY A 256 5.50 -1.15 19.71
C GLY A 256 5.10 -2.47 19.04
N PRO A 257 4.09 -3.18 19.59
CA PRO A 257 3.77 -4.55 19.19
C PRO A 257 3.35 -4.71 17.73
N VAL A 258 2.55 -3.78 17.20
CA VAL A 258 2.00 -3.89 15.84
C VAL A 258 3.08 -3.80 14.77
N PRO A 259 3.90 -2.72 14.68
CA PRO A 259 4.96 -2.66 13.70
C PRO A 259 5.98 -3.77 13.89
N ALA A 260 6.26 -4.18 15.12
CA ALA A 260 7.17 -5.30 15.41
C ALA A 260 6.67 -6.63 14.84
N ALA A 261 5.36 -6.94 14.99
CA ALA A 261 4.76 -8.15 14.42
C ALA A 261 4.84 -8.14 12.89
N ILE A 262 4.52 -7.01 12.25
CA ILE A 262 4.64 -6.84 10.80
C ILE A 262 6.09 -7.05 10.35
N MET A 263 7.05 -6.36 10.97
CA MET A 263 8.46 -6.41 10.57
C MET A 263 9.06 -7.80 10.76
N ARG A 264 8.72 -8.52 11.84
CA ARG A 264 9.17 -9.93 12.04
C ARG A 264 8.66 -10.84 10.95
N ASN A 265 7.39 -10.72 10.59
CA ASN A 265 6.81 -11.54 9.52
C ASN A 265 7.37 -11.20 8.15
N ALA A 266 7.68 -9.91 7.88
CA ALA A 266 8.38 -9.51 6.67
C ALA A 266 9.80 -10.07 6.63
N ALA A 267 10.60 -9.91 7.69
CA ALA A 267 11.95 -10.46 7.78
C ALA A 267 11.98 -12.00 7.66
N ALA A 268 10.92 -12.66 8.10
CA ALA A 268 10.75 -14.11 7.93
C ALA A 268 10.26 -14.52 6.53
N GLY A 269 10.03 -13.57 5.63
CA GLY A 269 9.53 -13.82 4.27
C GLY A 269 8.08 -14.33 4.21
N ARG A 270 7.29 -14.13 5.26
CA ARG A 270 5.89 -14.55 5.32
C ARG A 270 4.94 -13.54 4.68
N ILE A 271 5.32 -12.27 4.67
CA ILE A 271 4.59 -11.15 4.06
C ILE A 271 5.56 -10.23 3.36
N ALA A 272 5.07 -9.33 2.51
CA ALA A 272 5.83 -8.18 2.05
C ALA A 272 5.24 -6.90 2.65
N ALA A 273 6.11 -6.05 3.20
CA ALA A 273 5.72 -4.79 3.80
C ALA A 273 5.84 -3.64 2.78
N CYS A 274 4.83 -2.76 2.75
CA CYS A 274 4.89 -1.51 2.00
C CYS A 274 5.30 -0.37 2.92
N ILE A 275 6.14 0.55 2.44
CA ILE A 275 6.61 1.70 3.20
C ILE A 275 6.82 2.93 2.31
N ASN A 276 6.45 4.11 2.80
CA ASN A 276 6.76 5.37 2.14
C ASN A 276 8.22 5.77 2.39
N PHE A 277 8.88 6.27 1.35
CA PHE A 277 10.25 6.79 1.44
C PHE A 277 10.33 8.26 0.98
N ASP A 278 9.26 9.02 1.19
CA ASP A 278 9.17 10.44 0.84
C ASP A 278 9.74 11.39 1.89
N GLY A 279 10.00 10.91 3.10
CA GLY A 279 10.48 11.70 4.24
C GLY A 279 9.39 12.52 4.94
N GLU A 280 8.14 12.40 4.51
CA GLU A 280 7.00 13.15 5.03
C GLU A 280 5.94 12.25 5.68
N HIS A 281 5.58 11.12 5.04
CA HIS A 281 4.78 10.07 5.68
C HIS A 281 5.59 9.42 6.79
N VAL A 282 6.82 9.04 6.50
CA VAL A 282 7.77 8.42 7.42
C VAL A 282 9.11 9.13 7.26
N ASP A 283 9.80 9.37 8.37
CA ASP A 283 11.17 9.87 8.36
C ASP A 283 12.09 8.90 7.62
N SER A 284 12.92 9.40 6.72
CA SER A 284 13.71 8.55 5.82
C SER A 284 14.76 7.70 6.54
N ASP A 285 15.34 8.17 7.66
CA ASP A 285 16.31 7.36 8.43
C ASP A 285 15.58 6.22 9.17
N ILE A 286 14.38 6.49 9.70
CA ILE A 286 13.52 5.47 10.33
C ILE A 286 13.08 4.44 9.29
N ALA A 287 12.61 4.89 8.12
CA ALA A 287 12.20 4.01 7.03
C ALA A 287 13.39 3.15 6.54
N LYS A 288 14.57 3.76 6.35
CA LYS A 288 15.79 3.04 6.00
C LYS A 288 16.07 1.93 6.99
N ARG A 289 16.11 2.26 8.29
CA ARG A 289 16.41 1.26 9.32
C ARG A 289 15.42 0.12 9.35
N ALA A 290 14.13 0.40 9.16
CA ALA A 290 13.10 -0.63 9.05
C ALA A 290 13.33 -1.54 7.83
N ILE A 291 13.65 -0.98 6.66
CA ILE A 291 13.97 -1.73 5.44
C ILE A 291 15.19 -2.64 5.66
N GLU A 292 16.26 -2.11 6.28
CA GLU A 292 17.47 -2.91 6.59
C GLU A 292 17.16 -4.12 7.48
N LEU A 293 16.22 -3.97 8.42
CA LEU A 293 15.82 -5.06 9.32
C LEU A 293 14.89 -6.08 8.65
N MET A 294 14.05 -5.66 7.73
CA MET A 294 13.12 -6.55 7.02
C MET A 294 13.74 -7.22 5.79
N GLY A 295 14.75 -6.59 5.18
CA GLY A 295 15.33 -6.96 3.89
C GLY A 295 14.61 -6.29 2.71
N THR A 296 15.37 -5.90 1.69
CA THR A 296 14.83 -5.26 0.48
C THR A 296 13.94 -6.20 -0.32
N GLU A 297 14.22 -7.50 -0.26
CA GLU A 297 13.42 -8.55 -0.91
C GLU A 297 12.02 -8.75 -0.28
N ASN A 298 11.79 -8.25 0.92
CA ASN A 298 10.52 -8.35 1.64
C ASN A 298 9.83 -7.00 1.82
N THR A 299 10.35 -5.95 1.19
CA THR A 299 9.85 -4.59 1.31
C THR A 299 9.57 -3.99 -0.05
N MET A 300 8.50 -3.22 -0.16
CA MET A 300 8.12 -2.44 -1.34
C MET A 300 8.01 -0.97 -0.95
N ILE A 301 8.66 -0.10 -1.72
CA ILE A 301 8.41 1.34 -1.62
C ILE A 301 7.10 1.65 -2.34
N MET A 302 6.26 2.45 -1.70
CA MET A 302 4.99 2.93 -2.21
C MET A 302 4.89 4.45 -2.08
N THR A 303 4.08 5.08 -2.90
CA THR A 303 3.92 6.53 -2.86
C THR A 303 2.75 6.99 -2.02
N ASP A 304 1.68 6.22 -1.99
CA ASP A 304 0.40 6.64 -1.39
C ASP A 304 -0.04 8.01 -1.95
N ARG A 305 0.25 8.25 -3.25
CA ARG A 305 0.06 9.56 -3.85
C ARG A 305 -1.33 9.74 -4.43
N CYS A 306 -1.77 10.99 -4.40
CA CYS A 306 -2.88 11.50 -5.17
C CYS A 306 -2.43 12.80 -5.85
N ASP A 307 -2.53 12.87 -7.18
CA ASP A 307 -2.11 14.07 -7.94
C ASP A 307 -3.22 15.12 -8.05
N SER A 308 -4.37 14.87 -7.40
CA SER A 308 -5.51 15.79 -7.39
C SER A 308 -5.85 16.28 -5.98
N ALA A 309 -6.46 17.45 -5.87
CA ALA A 309 -6.99 17.97 -4.61
C ALA A 309 -8.32 17.30 -4.20
N ARG A 310 -8.55 16.07 -4.65
CA ARG A 310 -9.75 15.28 -4.36
C ARG A 310 -9.36 13.84 -4.06
N LEU A 311 -10.05 13.23 -3.11
CA LEU A 311 -9.88 11.84 -2.72
C LEU A 311 -11.25 11.27 -2.32
N GLY A 312 -11.77 10.29 -3.07
CA GLY A 312 -13.03 9.63 -2.75
C GLY A 312 -14.17 10.62 -2.49
N ARG A 313 -14.37 11.62 -3.37
CA ARG A 313 -15.36 12.71 -3.28
C ARG A 313 -15.04 13.79 -2.23
N GLN A 314 -13.96 13.65 -1.44
CA GLN A 314 -13.53 14.69 -0.49
C GLN A 314 -12.61 15.70 -1.16
N ARG A 315 -12.64 16.95 -0.67
CA ARG A 315 -11.65 17.97 -1.02
C ARG A 315 -10.49 17.91 -0.05
N LEU A 316 -9.30 17.89 -0.60
CA LEU A 316 -8.05 17.93 0.14
C LEU A 316 -7.41 19.33 0.07
N HIS A 317 -6.48 19.59 1.00
CA HIS A 317 -5.65 20.77 0.99
C HIS A 317 -4.21 20.41 1.38
N HIS A 318 -3.28 21.29 1.04
CA HIS A 318 -1.89 21.20 1.51
C HIS A 318 -1.70 22.05 2.75
N GLU A 319 -0.88 21.55 3.67
CA GLU A 319 -0.31 22.36 4.74
C GLU A 319 0.93 23.13 4.24
N ALA A 320 1.24 24.27 4.87
CA ALA A 320 2.32 25.16 4.41
C ALA A 320 3.73 24.55 4.49
N ASP A 321 3.90 23.54 5.35
CA ASP A 321 5.22 23.05 5.72
C ASP A 321 5.64 21.75 5.00
N ASN A 322 4.75 21.08 4.26
CA ASN A 322 5.02 19.81 3.59
C ASN A 322 4.19 19.66 2.30
N THR A 323 4.38 18.57 1.57
CA THR A 323 3.71 18.32 0.30
C THR A 323 2.55 17.33 0.41
N LEU A 324 2.24 16.84 1.60
CA LEU A 324 1.16 15.89 1.81
C LEU A 324 -0.21 16.54 1.60
N TRP A 325 -1.16 15.72 1.22
CA TRP A 325 -2.57 16.07 1.18
C TRP A 325 -3.24 15.81 2.53
N TYR A 326 -4.10 16.73 2.97
CA TYR A 326 -4.82 16.66 4.23
C TYR A 326 -6.32 16.72 4.01
N GLN A 327 -7.06 15.97 4.83
CA GLN A 327 -8.50 16.14 4.99
C GLN A 327 -8.80 17.45 5.77
N GLN A 328 -10.06 17.86 5.75
CA GLN A 328 -10.48 19.12 6.40
C GLN A 328 -10.29 19.13 7.93
N ASP A 329 -10.22 17.97 8.55
CA ASP A 329 -9.95 17.77 9.97
C ASP A 329 -8.45 17.70 10.32
N GLY A 330 -7.57 17.85 9.32
CA GLY A 330 -6.12 17.84 9.47
C GLY A 330 -5.47 16.46 9.48
N VAL A 331 -6.21 15.40 9.14
CA VAL A 331 -5.64 14.06 8.95
C VAL A 331 -4.96 13.98 7.60
N VAL A 332 -3.76 13.38 7.55
CA VAL A 332 -3.06 13.09 6.28
C VAL A 332 -3.88 12.08 5.48
N ALA A 333 -4.11 12.40 4.23
CA ALA A 333 -4.95 11.61 3.32
C ALA A 333 -4.15 10.92 2.23
N ALA A 334 -3.07 11.52 1.74
CA ALA A 334 -2.25 10.97 0.68
C ALA A 334 -0.93 11.74 0.54
N GLY A 335 0.04 11.15 -0.16
CA GLY A 335 1.21 11.84 -0.68
C GLY A 335 0.91 12.63 -1.95
N SER A 336 1.87 13.46 -2.37
CA SER A 336 1.85 14.15 -3.66
C SER A 336 3.15 13.98 -4.46
N GLN A 337 4.09 13.21 -3.92
CA GLN A 337 5.40 13.04 -4.56
C GLN A 337 5.43 11.78 -5.43
N PRO A 338 5.99 11.88 -6.67
CA PRO A 338 6.11 10.74 -7.56
C PRO A 338 7.16 9.74 -7.08
N LEU A 339 7.11 8.51 -7.58
CA LEU A 339 8.06 7.44 -7.24
C LEU A 339 9.52 7.85 -7.53
N SER A 340 9.76 8.65 -8.56
CA SER A 340 11.10 9.20 -8.88
C SER A 340 11.70 10.00 -7.72
N ARG A 341 10.88 10.69 -6.95
CA ARG A 341 11.35 11.43 -5.76
C ARG A 341 11.76 10.48 -4.65
N GLN A 342 11.00 9.42 -4.41
CA GLN A 342 11.37 8.41 -3.41
C GLN A 342 12.66 7.66 -3.80
N VAL A 343 12.87 7.40 -5.09
CA VAL A 343 14.15 6.89 -5.62
C VAL A 343 15.31 7.83 -5.28
N THR A 344 15.12 9.13 -5.50
CA THR A 344 16.14 10.15 -5.15
C THR A 344 16.44 10.14 -3.66
N ASN A 345 15.40 10.15 -2.82
CA ASN A 345 15.55 10.10 -1.37
C ASN A 345 16.30 8.82 -0.92
N ALA A 346 15.99 7.67 -1.51
CA ALA A 346 16.66 6.41 -1.18
C ALA A 346 18.17 6.47 -1.50
N ARG A 347 18.55 7.05 -2.65
CA ARG A 347 19.96 7.29 -2.99
C ARG A 347 20.65 8.22 -2.01
N GLU A 348 20.01 9.34 -1.65
CA GLU A 348 20.52 10.31 -0.68
C GLU A 348 20.77 9.67 0.70
N HIS A 349 19.98 8.64 1.06
CA HIS A 349 20.15 7.86 2.29
C HIS A 349 21.03 6.61 2.12
N GLY A 350 21.73 6.47 0.98
CA GLY A 350 22.81 5.50 0.78
C GLY A 350 22.38 4.11 0.34
N PHE A 351 21.15 3.92 -0.13
CA PHE A 351 20.78 2.70 -0.84
C PHE A 351 21.47 2.65 -2.21
N ARG A 352 21.95 1.48 -2.60
CA ARG A 352 22.49 1.24 -3.94
C ARG A 352 21.35 1.08 -4.96
N ASP A 353 21.65 1.31 -6.23
CA ASP A 353 20.65 1.23 -7.30
C ASP A 353 20.01 -0.17 -7.43
N ASP A 354 20.76 -1.24 -7.18
CA ASP A 354 20.23 -2.61 -7.17
C ASP A 354 19.24 -2.84 -6.00
N GLU A 355 19.52 -2.28 -4.83
CA GLU A 355 18.63 -2.32 -3.66
C GLU A 355 17.36 -1.50 -3.93
N ILE A 356 17.50 -0.30 -4.49
CA ILE A 356 16.36 0.55 -4.84
C ILE A 356 15.49 -0.15 -5.90
N TRP A 357 16.12 -0.75 -6.93
CA TRP A 357 15.39 -1.51 -7.94
C TRP A 357 14.62 -2.68 -7.34
N GLN A 358 15.23 -3.38 -6.37
CA GLN A 358 14.56 -4.44 -5.64
C GLN A 358 13.30 -3.91 -4.91
N LEU A 359 13.40 -2.75 -4.25
CA LEU A 359 12.33 -2.12 -3.48
C LEU A 359 11.16 -1.60 -4.34
N ILE A 360 11.42 -1.12 -5.57
CA ILE A 360 10.40 -0.50 -6.42
C ILE A 360 9.92 -1.41 -7.57
N ALA A 361 10.65 -2.49 -7.87
CA ALA A 361 10.32 -3.42 -8.95
C ALA A 361 10.40 -4.88 -8.51
N GLY A 362 11.58 -5.38 -8.16
CA GLY A 362 11.84 -6.80 -7.95
C GLY A 362 10.88 -7.46 -6.95
N THR A 363 10.67 -6.84 -5.78
CA THR A 363 9.78 -7.36 -4.74
C THR A 363 8.33 -7.37 -5.21
N ALA A 364 7.84 -6.30 -5.83
CA ALA A 364 6.47 -6.25 -6.35
C ALA A 364 6.22 -7.30 -7.43
N HIS A 365 7.16 -7.45 -8.39
CA HIS A 365 7.07 -8.48 -9.41
C HIS A 365 7.03 -9.89 -8.83
N ARG A 366 7.81 -10.17 -7.80
CA ARG A 366 7.79 -11.45 -7.09
C ARG A 366 6.48 -11.66 -6.31
N VAL A 367 6.05 -10.66 -5.56
CA VAL A 367 4.88 -10.75 -4.66
C VAL A 367 3.59 -10.90 -5.45
N PHE A 368 3.42 -10.13 -6.52
CA PHE A 368 2.20 -10.15 -7.33
C PHE A 368 2.32 -11.03 -8.59
N ALA A 369 3.50 -11.67 -8.79
CA ALA A 369 3.78 -12.52 -9.96
C ALA A 369 3.53 -11.84 -11.31
N LEU A 370 4.02 -10.64 -11.45
CA LEU A 370 3.81 -9.80 -12.62
C LEU A 370 4.68 -10.26 -13.80
N SER A 371 4.35 -11.40 -14.41
CA SER A 371 5.04 -11.87 -15.61
C SER A 371 4.61 -11.08 -16.85
N GLY A 372 5.57 -10.52 -17.58
CA GLY A 372 5.32 -9.82 -18.86
C GLY A 372 4.71 -8.41 -18.74
N ALA A 373 4.62 -7.83 -17.54
CA ALA A 373 4.20 -6.46 -17.35
C ALA A 373 5.22 -5.51 -17.99
N GLY A 374 4.76 -4.62 -18.88
CA GLY A 374 5.60 -3.61 -19.52
C GLY A 374 6.54 -4.10 -20.63
N THR A 375 6.62 -5.39 -20.92
CA THR A 375 7.43 -5.87 -22.05
C THR A 375 6.73 -5.52 -23.37
N PRO A 376 7.39 -4.81 -24.30
CA PRO A 376 6.86 -4.64 -25.65
C PRO A 376 6.65 -6.02 -26.24
N GLY A 377 5.41 -6.32 -26.69
CA GLY A 377 5.17 -7.55 -27.47
C GLY A 377 6.22 -7.63 -28.57
N ARG A 378 6.97 -8.72 -28.64
CA ARG A 378 7.77 -9.00 -29.87
C ARG A 378 6.77 -9.01 -31.02
N PRO A 379 7.10 -8.33 -32.16
CA PRO A 379 6.28 -8.33 -33.36
C PRO A 379 6.06 -9.73 -33.91
#